data_0016110cd2cfc23f6db07fc2ba6399d8
#
_entry.id   0016110cd2cfc23f6db07fc2ba6399d8
#
_cell.length_a   1.000
_cell.length_b   1.000
_cell.length_c   1.000
_cell.angle_alpha   90.00
_cell.angle_beta   90.00
_cell.angle_gamma   90.00
#
_symmetry.space_group_name_H-M   'P 1'
#
loop_
_entity.id
_entity.type
_entity.pdbx_description
1 polymer ?
#
loop_
_entity_poly.entity_id
_entity_poly.type
_entity_poly.pdbx_seq_one_letter_code
_entity_poly.pdbx_strand_id
1 'polypeptide(L)'
;MTTTIAVIGLGYVGLPLAVEFGKKYRTLGFDLSEAKVASYRQFVDPTGEVSGEDLRAATGLSCHTDPMVIREADFVVVAVPTPVDDAHNPDFSPLVGASEVVGRNLRRGATVVFESTVYPGATEEVCIPILERESGLKWKQDFFVGYSPERINPGDRERTLTRIVKVVSGDTPETLDRVSAVYGSIIAAGVHPASSIKVAEAAKVIENTQRDLNIALMNELAIIFHKIGIDTLDVLKAAGTKWNFLPFRPGLVGGHCIGVDPYYLTHKAEMLGHHPQVILSGRRINDGMGKYVAEQTVKQMIAAGCAVNGADVIVLGLTFKENCPDLRNSKVIDVIRELQSYGCRVHVHDPVAAPEEAVHEYGVKLVDWDALPVAQAIVAAVGHSAYGAMGVPALLEKLAGGGVFADVKSAFDPLDLVAGGARVWRL
;
A
#
# COMPACT_ATOMS: atom_id res chain seq x y z
N MET A 1 -6.40 33.27 -18.08
CA MET A 1 -6.09 32.10 -18.93
C MET A 1 -6.49 30.85 -18.17
N THR A 2 -7.19 29.93 -18.80
CA THR A 2 -7.55 28.64 -18.17
C THR A 2 -6.29 27.76 -18.08
N THR A 3 -5.91 27.34 -16.86
CA THR A 3 -4.77 26.47 -16.64
C THR A 3 -4.97 25.13 -17.35
N THR A 4 -4.01 24.68 -18.13
CA THR A 4 -3.95 23.34 -18.72
C THR A 4 -3.07 22.46 -17.82
N ILE A 5 -3.59 21.30 -17.41
CA ILE A 5 -2.92 20.36 -16.50
C ILE A 5 -2.49 19.12 -17.27
N ALA A 6 -1.26 18.66 -17.06
CA ALA A 6 -0.83 17.33 -17.49
C ALA A 6 -0.64 16.43 -16.26
N VAL A 7 -1.13 15.18 -16.32
CA VAL A 7 -0.91 14.18 -15.28
C VAL A 7 -0.12 13.02 -15.87
N ILE A 8 1.05 12.75 -15.31
CA ILE A 8 2.03 11.77 -15.78
C ILE A 8 1.98 10.52 -14.89
N GLY A 9 1.65 9.40 -15.50
CA GLY A 9 1.36 8.15 -14.79
C GLY A 9 -0.11 8.07 -14.37
N LEU A 10 -0.90 7.28 -15.10
CA LEU A 10 -2.34 7.09 -14.86
C LEU A 10 -2.58 5.76 -14.11
N GLY A 11 -1.92 5.61 -12.97
CA GLY A 11 -2.15 4.52 -12.03
C GLY A 11 -3.13 4.88 -10.91
N TYR A 12 -3.03 4.19 -9.77
CA TYR A 12 -3.87 4.36 -8.58
C TYR A 12 -3.94 5.79 -8.03
N VAL A 13 -2.91 6.59 -8.25
CA VAL A 13 -2.83 7.98 -7.81
C VAL A 13 -3.19 8.93 -8.95
N GLY A 14 -2.55 8.75 -10.10
CA GLY A 14 -2.66 9.73 -11.19
C GLY A 14 -4.00 9.71 -11.90
N LEU A 15 -4.66 8.55 -12.07
CA LEU A 15 -5.96 8.51 -12.73
C LEU A 15 -7.05 9.21 -11.92
N PRO A 16 -7.25 8.95 -10.62
CA PRO A 16 -8.21 9.71 -9.82
C PRO A 16 -7.95 11.22 -9.85
N LEU A 17 -6.68 11.65 -9.77
CA LEU A 17 -6.32 13.06 -9.89
C LEU A 17 -6.68 13.63 -11.27
N ALA A 18 -6.34 12.93 -12.35
CA ALA A 18 -6.64 13.35 -13.71
C ALA A 18 -8.15 13.50 -13.94
N VAL A 19 -8.94 12.61 -13.36
CA VAL A 19 -10.40 12.66 -13.42
C VAL A 19 -10.94 13.88 -12.66
N GLU A 20 -10.52 14.10 -11.43
CA GLU A 20 -10.98 15.26 -10.66
C GLU A 20 -10.54 16.59 -11.28
N PHE A 21 -9.32 16.68 -11.80
CA PHE A 21 -8.91 17.85 -12.58
C PHE A 21 -9.71 17.98 -13.87
N GLY A 22 -9.98 16.88 -14.58
CA GLY A 22 -10.75 16.86 -15.82
C GLY A 22 -12.21 17.32 -15.68
N LYS A 23 -12.77 17.29 -14.47
CA LYS A 23 -14.08 17.87 -14.17
C LYS A 23 -14.06 19.43 -14.18
N LYS A 24 -12.87 20.05 -14.07
CA LYS A 24 -12.73 21.53 -13.92
C LYS A 24 -11.77 22.19 -14.89
N TYR A 25 -10.78 21.46 -15.37
CA TYR A 25 -9.71 21.97 -16.23
C TYR A 25 -9.57 21.14 -17.50
N ARG A 26 -8.95 21.73 -18.52
CA ARG A 26 -8.39 20.95 -19.60
C ARG A 26 -7.23 20.11 -19.03
N THR A 27 -7.40 18.79 -19.04
CA THR A 27 -6.47 17.85 -18.43
C THR A 27 -5.97 16.82 -19.44
N LEU A 28 -4.65 16.68 -19.53
CA LEU A 28 -3.94 15.80 -20.44
C LEU A 28 -3.33 14.66 -19.61
N GLY A 29 -3.94 13.50 -19.61
CA GLY A 29 -3.38 12.31 -18.96
C GLY A 29 -2.36 11.64 -19.87
N PHE A 30 -1.17 11.34 -19.34
CA PHE A 30 -0.13 10.61 -20.06
C PHE A 30 0.26 9.34 -19.33
N ASP A 31 0.26 8.21 -20.02
CA ASP A 31 0.78 6.93 -19.53
C ASP A 31 1.47 6.17 -20.68
N LEU A 32 2.51 5.40 -20.35
CA LEU A 32 3.27 4.60 -21.31
C LEU A 32 2.45 3.37 -21.80
N SER A 33 1.46 2.93 -21.04
CA SER A 33 0.65 1.76 -21.35
C SER A 33 -0.45 2.09 -22.35
N GLU A 34 -0.29 1.67 -23.61
CA GLU A 34 -1.32 1.79 -24.62
C GLU A 34 -2.63 1.10 -24.20
N ALA A 35 -2.53 -0.06 -23.55
CA ALA A 35 -3.69 -0.82 -23.09
C ALA A 35 -4.52 -0.04 -22.06
N LYS A 36 -3.86 0.60 -21.06
CA LYS A 36 -4.54 1.45 -20.08
C LYS A 36 -5.19 2.66 -20.74
N VAL A 37 -4.44 3.37 -21.58
CA VAL A 37 -4.97 4.56 -22.28
C VAL A 37 -6.15 4.21 -23.16
N ALA A 38 -6.11 3.08 -23.88
CA ALA A 38 -7.24 2.60 -24.67
C ALA A 38 -8.47 2.29 -23.80
N SER A 39 -8.27 1.66 -22.64
CA SER A 39 -9.33 1.36 -21.68
C SER A 39 -9.97 2.64 -21.11
N TYR A 40 -9.17 3.62 -20.71
CA TYR A 40 -9.67 4.89 -20.17
C TYR A 40 -10.48 5.69 -21.21
N ARG A 41 -10.09 5.65 -22.49
CA ARG A 41 -10.86 6.24 -23.60
C ARG A 41 -12.23 5.57 -23.79
N GLN A 42 -12.39 4.34 -23.32
CA GLN A 42 -13.67 3.61 -23.28
C GLN A 42 -14.41 3.78 -21.96
N PHE A 43 -13.93 4.64 -21.07
CA PHE A 43 -14.46 4.86 -19.73
C PHE A 43 -14.42 3.61 -18.82
N VAL A 44 -13.39 2.80 -18.99
CA VAL A 44 -13.13 1.61 -18.18
C VAL A 44 -11.81 1.79 -17.47
N ASP A 45 -11.82 1.70 -16.13
CA ASP A 45 -10.61 1.65 -15.32
C ASP A 45 -10.30 0.20 -14.92
N PRO A 46 -9.22 -0.40 -15.45
CA PRO A 46 -8.85 -1.77 -15.09
C PRO A 46 -8.36 -1.90 -13.63
N THR A 47 -8.03 -0.79 -12.96
CA THR A 47 -7.62 -0.81 -11.55
C THR A 47 -8.81 -0.78 -10.58
N GLY A 48 -10.00 -0.40 -11.06
CA GLY A 48 -11.22 -0.31 -10.26
C GLY A 48 -11.29 0.85 -9.27
N GLU A 49 -10.36 1.80 -9.33
CA GLU A 49 -10.32 2.97 -8.43
C GLU A 49 -11.30 4.05 -8.86
N VAL A 50 -11.56 4.18 -10.16
CA VAL A 50 -12.44 5.21 -10.74
C VAL A 50 -13.61 4.56 -11.47
N SER A 51 -14.81 5.04 -11.18
CA SER A 51 -16.01 4.55 -11.86
C SER A 51 -16.07 5.04 -13.32
N GLY A 52 -16.72 4.27 -14.18
CA GLY A 52 -16.98 4.70 -15.57
C GLY A 52 -17.85 5.96 -15.65
N GLU A 53 -18.66 6.23 -14.63
CA GLU A 53 -19.45 7.47 -14.51
C GLU A 53 -18.55 8.68 -14.23
N ASP A 54 -17.60 8.55 -13.31
CA ASP A 54 -16.63 9.60 -13.01
C ASP A 54 -15.73 9.91 -14.21
N LEU A 55 -15.28 8.87 -14.94
CA LEU A 55 -14.52 9.05 -16.18
C LEU A 55 -15.30 9.83 -17.22
N ARG A 56 -16.60 9.57 -17.39
CA ARG A 56 -17.48 10.34 -18.31
C ARG A 56 -17.72 11.76 -17.82
N ALA A 57 -17.81 11.98 -16.51
CA ALA A 57 -18.00 13.30 -15.92
C ALA A 57 -16.77 14.21 -16.11
N ALA A 58 -15.59 13.63 -16.30
CA ALA A 58 -14.34 14.35 -16.52
C ALA A 58 -14.21 14.83 -17.99
N THR A 59 -15.11 15.68 -18.44
CA THR A 59 -15.22 16.11 -19.85
C THR A 59 -13.99 16.86 -20.37
N GLY A 60 -13.17 17.42 -19.49
CA GLY A 60 -11.92 18.09 -19.82
C GLY A 60 -10.70 17.13 -19.89
N LEU A 61 -10.88 15.84 -19.55
CA LEU A 61 -9.80 14.86 -19.57
C LEU A 61 -9.64 14.22 -20.96
N SER A 62 -8.39 14.13 -21.42
CA SER A 62 -8.00 13.30 -22.56
C SER A 62 -6.74 12.48 -22.21
N CYS A 63 -6.73 11.19 -22.57
CA CYS A 63 -5.62 10.28 -22.23
C CYS A 63 -4.76 9.99 -23.48
N HIS A 64 -3.44 10.01 -23.31
CA HIS A 64 -2.44 9.98 -24.37
C HIS A 64 -1.26 9.07 -24.02
N THR A 65 -0.62 8.52 -25.06
CA THR A 65 0.67 7.83 -24.97
C THR A 65 1.81 8.64 -25.60
N ASP A 66 1.48 9.75 -26.27
CA ASP A 66 2.47 10.68 -26.83
C ASP A 66 2.85 11.73 -25.77
N PRO A 67 4.12 11.80 -25.35
CA PRO A 67 4.59 12.77 -24.36
C PRO A 67 4.58 14.21 -24.85
N MET A 68 4.46 14.45 -26.17
CA MET A 68 4.42 15.79 -26.74
C MET A 68 3.24 16.64 -26.20
N VAL A 69 2.18 15.99 -25.72
CA VAL A 69 1.03 16.69 -25.11
C VAL A 69 1.41 17.51 -23.87
N ILE A 70 2.50 17.12 -23.18
CA ILE A 70 3.00 17.82 -21.99
C ILE A 70 3.39 19.28 -22.32
N ARG A 71 3.78 19.57 -23.56
CA ARG A 71 4.16 20.93 -24.01
C ARG A 71 3.02 21.93 -23.93
N GLU A 72 1.80 21.46 -23.87
CA GLU A 72 0.61 22.30 -23.77
C GLU A 72 0.26 22.68 -22.31
N ALA A 73 0.88 22.00 -21.33
CA ALA A 73 0.53 22.14 -19.94
C ALA A 73 1.25 23.30 -19.25
N ASP A 74 0.51 24.04 -18.44
CA ASP A 74 1.01 25.05 -17.51
C ASP A 74 1.35 24.46 -16.14
N PHE A 75 0.73 23.31 -15.84
CA PHE A 75 0.83 22.62 -14.57
C PHE A 75 0.97 21.13 -14.85
N VAL A 76 2.06 20.53 -14.38
CA VAL A 76 2.39 19.12 -14.62
C VAL A 76 2.41 18.38 -13.30
N VAL A 77 1.64 17.31 -13.18
CA VAL A 77 1.63 16.42 -12.00
C VAL A 77 2.31 15.11 -12.35
N VAL A 78 3.30 14.70 -11.57
CA VAL A 78 4.04 13.43 -11.76
C VAL A 78 3.60 12.46 -10.67
N ALA A 79 2.89 11.41 -11.05
CA ALA A 79 2.28 10.42 -10.16
C ALA A 79 2.69 8.98 -10.55
N VAL A 80 3.98 8.75 -10.72
CA VAL A 80 4.55 7.44 -11.06
C VAL A 80 4.91 6.65 -9.81
N PRO A 81 4.94 5.30 -9.87
CA PRO A 81 5.33 4.47 -8.73
C PRO A 81 6.80 4.67 -8.36
N THR A 82 7.10 4.45 -7.10
CA THR A 82 8.45 4.46 -6.54
C THR A 82 8.59 3.20 -5.67
N PRO A 83 8.97 2.04 -6.25
CA PRO A 83 9.17 0.79 -5.52
C PRO A 83 10.48 0.79 -4.74
N VAL A 84 10.75 -0.30 -4.03
CA VAL A 84 12.08 -0.63 -3.48
C VAL A 84 12.61 -1.85 -4.21
N ASP A 85 13.93 -1.96 -4.28
CA ASP A 85 14.61 -3.16 -4.78
C ASP A 85 14.62 -4.30 -3.74
N ASP A 86 15.16 -5.46 -4.11
CA ASP A 86 15.27 -6.64 -3.23
C ASP A 86 16.12 -6.38 -1.97
N ALA A 87 16.98 -5.37 -1.99
CA ALA A 87 17.78 -4.94 -0.86
C ALA A 87 17.09 -3.83 -0.03
N HIS A 88 15.81 -3.53 -0.32
CA HIS A 88 15.00 -2.48 0.29
C HIS A 88 15.54 -1.06 0.07
N ASN A 89 16.31 -0.83 -0.99
CA ASN A 89 16.69 0.52 -1.39
C ASN A 89 15.61 1.14 -2.28
N PRO A 90 15.38 2.47 -2.19
CA PRO A 90 14.48 3.17 -3.10
C PRO A 90 14.87 2.99 -4.57
N ASP A 91 13.96 2.48 -5.40
CA ASP A 91 14.13 2.47 -6.85
C ASP A 91 13.43 3.68 -7.47
N PHE A 92 14.23 4.66 -7.87
CA PHE A 92 13.76 5.87 -8.53
C PHE A 92 13.74 5.78 -10.06
N SER A 93 14.00 4.62 -10.66
CA SER A 93 14.02 4.48 -12.12
C SER A 93 12.73 4.99 -12.79
N PRO A 94 11.50 4.70 -12.29
CA PRO A 94 10.30 5.28 -12.88
C PRO A 94 10.22 6.80 -12.73
N LEU A 95 10.65 7.33 -11.57
CA LEU A 95 10.63 8.77 -11.29
C LEU A 95 11.66 9.53 -12.14
N VAL A 96 12.85 8.96 -12.30
CA VAL A 96 13.91 9.47 -13.19
C VAL A 96 13.39 9.52 -14.62
N GLY A 97 12.84 8.41 -15.13
CA GLY A 97 12.29 8.35 -16.48
C GLY A 97 11.15 9.34 -16.72
N ALA A 98 10.24 9.48 -15.75
CA ALA A 98 9.17 10.48 -15.82
C ALA A 98 9.73 11.91 -15.83
N SER A 99 10.72 12.20 -14.99
CA SER A 99 11.40 13.51 -14.94
C SER A 99 12.11 13.84 -16.25
N GLU A 100 12.72 12.86 -16.91
CA GLU A 100 13.34 13.02 -18.24
C GLU A 100 12.29 13.34 -19.31
N VAL A 101 11.17 12.57 -19.33
CA VAL A 101 10.08 12.81 -20.29
C VAL A 101 9.48 14.19 -20.09
N VAL A 102 9.21 14.58 -18.84
CA VAL A 102 8.70 15.92 -18.51
C VAL A 102 9.71 16.99 -18.90
N GLY A 103 10.98 16.84 -18.57
CA GLY A 103 12.03 17.81 -18.90
C GLY A 103 12.11 18.12 -20.39
N ARG A 104 12.14 17.08 -21.26
CA ARG A 104 12.18 17.24 -22.73
C ARG A 104 10.96 17.97 -23.30
N ASN A 105 9.86 17.99 -22.56
CA ASN A 105 8.60 18.59 -23.00
C ASN A 105 8.15 19.77 -22.13
N LEU A 106 8.99 20.22 -21.20
CA LEU A 106 8.66 21.28 -20.25
C LEU A 106 8.62 22.65 -20.94
N ARG A 107 7.51 23.37 -20.75
CA ARG A 107 7.42 24.74 -21.23
C ARG A 107 7.91 25.73 -20.17
N ARG A 108 8.44 26.85 -20.62
CA ARG A 108 8.82 27.97 -19.74
C ARG A 108 7.59 28.50 -18.97
N GLY A 109 7.75 28.76 -17.68
CA GLY A 109 6.70 29.22 -16.77
C GLY A 109 5.82 28.10 -16.20
N ALA A 110 6.06 26.83 -16.56
CA ALA A 110 5.31 25.71 -16.02
C ALA A 110 5.67 25.44 -14.55
N THR A 111 4.69 24.86 -13.82
CA THR A 111 4.89 24.32 -12.47
C THR A 111 4.82 22.79 -12.56
N VAL A 112 5.83 22.09 -12.04
CA VAL A 112 5.87 20.63 -11.95
C VAL A 112 5.63 20.22 -10.50
N VAL A 113 4.64 19.39 -10.23
CA VAL A 113 4.34 18.88 -8.88
C VAL A 113 4.55 17.37 -8.85
N PHE A 114 5.38 16.91 -7.93
CA PHE A 114 5.60 15.48 -7.72
C PHE A 114 4.65 14.97 -6.63
N GLU A 115 4.01 13.82 -6.90
CA GLU A 115 3.12 13.11 -5.97
C GLU A 115 3.72 11.78 -5.48
N SER A 116 4.72 11.29 -6.22
CA SER A 116 5.39 10.01 -5.91
C SER A 116 6.02 10.04 -4.52
N THR A 117 5.94 8.92 -3.79
CA THR A 117 6.57 8.80 -2.47
C THR A 117 8.08 8.80 -2.61
N VAL A 118 8.74 9.69 -1.87
CA VAL A 118 10.20 9.83 -1.89
C VAL A 118 10.75 10.15 -0.50
N TYR A 119 12.05 10.01 -0.29
CA TYR A 119 12.68 10.50 0.94
C TYR A 119 12.78 12.04 0.95
N PRO A 120 12.83 12.68 2.13
CA PRO A 120 12.95 14.14 2.23
C PRO A 120 14.18 14.68 1.50
N GLY A 121 13.95 15.55 0.53
CA GLY A 121 14.95 16.16 -0.34
C GLY A 121 15.08 15.53 -1.72
N ALA A 122 14.46 14.39 -2.00
CA ALA A 122 14.62 13.69 -3.28
C ALA A 122 14.12 14.52 -4.48
N THR A 123 13.01 15.25 -4.34
CA THR A 123 12.53 16.13 -5.42
C THR A 123 13.60 17.15 -5.82
N GLU A 124 14.25 17.79 -4.83
CA GLU A 124 15.28 18.79 -5.09
C GLU A 124 16.63 18.17 -5.54
N GLU A 125 16.99 17.02 -4.98
CA GLU A 125 18.29 16.38 -5.21
C GLU A 125 18.32 15.53 -6.49
N VAL A 126 17.18 14.94 -6.88
CA VAL A 126 17.10 14.00 -8.02
C VAL A 126 16.31 14.58 -9.17
N CYS A 127 15.05 14.99 -8.93
CA CYS A 127 14.14 15.34 -10.03
C CYS A 127 14.48 16.68 -10.66
N ILE A 128 14.77 17.71 -9.88
CA ILE A 128 15.07 19.06 -10.40
C ILE A 128 16.30 19.08 -11.29
N PRO A 129 17.46 18.48 -10.94
CA PRO A 129 18.61 18.43 -11.84
C PRO A 129 18.32 17.75 -13.19
N ILE A 130 17.43 16.75 -13.20
CA ILE A 130 16.99 16.08 -14.42
C ILE A 130 16.13 17.02 -15.27
N LEU A 131 15.17 17.71 -14.65
CA LEU A 131 14.34 18.69 -15.35
C LEU A 131 15.19 19.80 -15.99
N GLU A 132 16.18 20.34 -15.27
CA GLU A 132 17.10 21.35 -15.81
C GLU A 132 17.93 20.81 -16.98
N ARG A 133 18.50 19.62 -16.83
CA ARG A 133 19.32 18.98 -17.86
C ARG A 133 18.54 18.74 -19.15
N GLU A 134 17.35 18.16 -19.03
CA GLU A 134 16.56 17.76 -20.20
C GLU A 134 15.83 18.92 -20.89
N SER A 135 15.45 19.96 -20.14
CA SER A 135 14.74 21.11 -20.68
C SER A 135 15.67 22.25 -21.14
N GLY A 136 16.87 22.33 -20.56
CA GLY A 136 17.75 23.50 -20.70
C GLY A 136 17.22 24.75 -19.96
N LEU A 137 16.16 24.62 -19.19
CA LEU A 137 15.55 25.68 -18.40
C LEU A 137 16.16 25.77 -17.01
N LYS A 138 16.02 26.90 -16.33
CA LYS A 138 16.55 27.15 -15.00
C LYS A 138 15.44 27.11 -13.95
N TRP A 139 15.63 26.29 -12.93
CA TRP A 139 14.77 26.21 -11.75
C TRP A 139 14.63 27.56 -11.04
N LYS A 140 13.41 27.87 -10.56
CA LYS A 140 13.02 29.15 -9.93
C LYS A 140 13.15 30.40 -10.81
N GLN A 141 13.46 30.22 -12.10
CA GLN A 141 13.50 31.30 -13.09
C GLN A 141 12.58 30.99 -14.26
N ASP A 142 12.75 29.82 -14.86
CA ASP A 142 12.05 29.40 -16.05
C ASP A 142 10.97 28.36 -15.81
N PHE A 143 11.08 27.61 -14.74
CA PHE A 143 10.05 26.68 -14.23
C PHE A 143 10.09 26.61 -12.71
N PHE A 144 9.02 26.08 -12.13
CA PHE A 144 8.83 25.99 -10.69
C PHE A 144 8.43 24.59 -10.28
N VAL A 145 8.69 24.23 -9.01
CA VAL A 145 8.46 22.87 -8.52
C VAL A 145 7.69 22.89 -7.21
N GLY A 146 6.73 21.98 -7.09
CA GLY A 146 6.03 21.66 -5.87
C GLY A 146 6.07 20.16 -5.55
N TYR A 147 5.57 19.82 -4.40
CA TYR A 147 5.36 18.44 -3.97
C TYR A 147 4.03 18.34 -3.21
N SER A 148 3.27 17.29 -3.51
CA SER A 148 1.99 17.04 -2.87
C SER A 148 1.76 15.54 -2.72
N PRO A 149 2.00 14.97 -1.53
CA PRO A 149 1.89 13.52 -1.32
C PRO A 149 0.45 13.03 -1.42
N GLU A 150 0.27 11.84 -2.00
CA GLU A 150 -1.02 11.17 -2.01
C GLU A 150 -1.24 10.37 -0.73
N ARG A 151 -2.50 10.37 -0.27
CA ARG A 151 -2.95 9.72 0.98
C ARG A 151 -4.13 8.76 0.77
N ILE A 152 -4.51 8.48 -0.48
CA ILE A 152 -5.57 7.52 -0.79
C ILE A 152 -5.16 6.14 -0.27
N ASN A 153 -6.13 5.47 0.38
CA ASN A 153 -6.02 4.08 0.76
C ASN A 153 -6.82 3.25 -0.27
N PRO A 154 -6.17 2.47 -1.15
CA PRO A 154 -6.86 1.70 -2.18
C PRO A 154 -8.01 0.88 -1.59
N GLY A 155 -9.20 0.96 -2.24
CA GLY A 155 -10.41 0.30 -1.79
C GLY A 155 -11.19 1.01 -0.67
N ASP A 156 -10.72 2.14 -0.13
CA ASP A 156 -11.44 2.93 0.87
C ASP A 156 -12.40 3.91 0.18
N ARG A 157 -13.69 3.64 0.28
CA ARG A 157 -14.76 4.46 -0.34
C ARG A 157 -15.19 5.67 0.49
N GLU A 158 -14.77 5.75 1.75
CA GLU A 158 -15.09 6.88 2.64
C GLU A 158 -14.03 7.97 2.55
N ARG A 159 -12.76 7.58 2.53
CA ARG A 159 -11.60 8.48 2.50
C ARG A 159 -11.05 8.61 1.10
N THR A 160 -11.87 9.20 0.22
CA THR A 160 -11.51 9.43 -1.18
C THR A 160 -10.60 10.66 -1.33
N LEU A 161 -9.98 10.81 -2.49
CA LEU A 161 -9.08 11.93 -2.83
C LEU A 161 -9.64 13.31 -2.39
N THR A 162 -10.89 13.57 -2.67
CA THR A 162 -11.52 14.89 -2.40
C THR A 162 -11.89 15.12 -0.94
N ARG A 163 -11.93 14.06 -0.11
CA ARG A 163 -12.38 14.10 1.29
C ARG A 163 -11.24 14.08 2.31
N ILE A 164 -10.01 13.98 1.87
CA ILE A 164 -8.82 14.00 2.74
C ILE A 164 -8.12 15.34 2.53
N VAL A 165 -7.72 16.00 3.63
CA VAL A 165 -6.88 17.21 3.56
C VAL A 165 -5.59 16.87 2.82
N LYS A 166 -5.31 17.61 1.74
CA LYS A 166 -4.14 17.39 0.90
C LYS A 166 -3.00 18.29 1.32
N VAL A 167 -1.84 17.70 1.64
CA VAL A 167 -0.63 18.48 1.88
C VAL A 167 -0.08 18.97 0.54
N VAL A 168 0.27 20.26 0.47
CA VAL A 168 0.84 20.89 -0.72
C VAL A 168 2.07 21.71 -0.35
N SER A 169 3.01 21.82 -1.27
CA SER A 169 4.20 22.66 -1.08
C SER A 169 4.69 23.26 -2.38
N GLY A 170 5.51 24.28 -2.29
CA GLY A 170 6.13 24.94 -3.43
C GLY A 170 7.56 25.41 -3.11
N ASP A 171 8.34 25.62 -4.14
CA ASP A 171 9.72 26.07 -4.07
C ASP A 171 9.85 27.60 -3.86
N THR A 172 8.75 28.33 -4.08
CA THR A 172 8.58 29.74 -3.74
C THR A 172 7.20 29.97 -3.15
N PRO A 173 6.95 31.10 -2.45
CA PRO A 173 5.60 31.44 -1.97
C PRO A 173 4.57 31.47 -3.10
N GLU A 174 4.89 32.03 -4.25
CA GLU A 174 4.01 32.15 -5.41
C GLU A 174 3.68 30.77 -5.99
N THR A 175 4.66 29.86 -6.01
CA THR A 175 4.45 28.47 -6.40
C THR A 175 3.53 27.76 -5.43
N LEU A 176 3.76 27.93 -4.11
CA LEU A 176 2.88 27.36 -3.08
C LEU A 176 1.45 27.85 -3.21
N ASP A 177 1.23 29.16 -3.44
CA ASP A 177 -0.10 29.73 -3.66
C ASP A 177 -0.76 29.12 -4.91
N ARG A 178 -0.01 28.97 -6.01
CA ARG A 178 -0.50 28.35 -7.25
C ARG A 178 -0.88 26.88 -7.04
N VAL A 179 -0.02 26.10 -6.39
CA VAL A 179 -0.27 24.68 -6.08
C VAL A 179 -1.49 24.58 -5.15
N SER A 180 -1.57 25.41 -4.12
CA SER A 180 -2.71 25.46 -3.19
C SER A 180 -4.01 25.77 -3.90
N ALA A 181 -4.02 26.71 -4.83
CA ALA A 181 -5.21 27.08 -5.60
C ALA A 181 -5.68 25.96 -6.53
N VAL A 182 -4.74 25.31 -7.25
CA VAL A 182 -5.06 24.22 -8.18
C VAL A 182 -5.63 23.01 -7.43
N TYR A 183 -4.94 22.53 -6.40
CA TYR A 183 -5.42 21.39 -5.60
C TYR A 183 -6.67 21.75 -4.78
N GLY A 184 -6.71 22.91 -4.15
CA GLY A 184 -7.88 23.39 -3.40
C GLY A 184 -9.15 23.47 -4.23
N SER A 185 -9.02 23.58 -5.56
CA SER A 185 -10.18 23.57 -6.45
C SER A 185 -10.88 22.22 -6.51
N ILE A 186 -10.16 21.10 -6.32
CA ILE A 186 -10.69 19.73 -6.41
C ILE A 186 -10.81 19.03 -5.06
N ILE A 187 -10.09 19.47 -4.03
CA ILE A 187 -10.08 18.86 -2.70
C ILE A 187 -11.08 19.57 -1.79
N ALA A 188 -12.25 18.98 -1.60
CA ALA A 188 -13.31 19.56 -0.77
C ALA A 188 -12.91 19.68 0.71
N ALA A 189 -12.06 18.78 1.21
CA ALA A 189 -11.53 18.82 2.58
C ALA A 189 -10.50 19.93 2.81
N GLY A 190 -10.08 20.63 1.73
CA GLY A 190 -9.09 21.69 1.78
C GLY A 190 -7.64 21.18 1.66
N VAL A 191 -6.71 22.13 1.64
CA VAL A 191 -5.27 21.88 1.52
C VAL A 191 -4.51 22.38 2.75
N HIS A 192 -3.41 21.70 3.08
CA HIS A 192 -2.46 22.14 4.11
C HIS A 192 -1.17 22.58 3.42
N PRO A 193 -0.84 23.89 3.41
CA PRO A 193 0.39 24.40 2.83
C PRO A 193 1.56 24.09 3.78
N ALA A 194 2.47 23.23 3.33
CA ALA A 194 3.70 22.91 4.05
C ALA A 194 4.76 24.00 3.82
N SER A 195 5.62 24.20 4.80
CA SER A 195 6.65 25.26 4.79
C SER A 195 7.77 25.05 3.77
N SER A 196 7.92 23.83 3.23
CA SER A 196 8.86 23.50 2.16
C SER A 196 8.52 22.15 1.51
N ILE A 197 9.13 21.88 0.35
CA ILE A 197 9.05 20.58 -0.33
C ILE A 197 9.52 19.47 0.61
N LYS A 198 10.68 19.62 1.25
CA LYS A 198 11.24 18.63 2.20
C LYS A 198 10.32 18.31 3.37
N VAL A 199 9.59 19.30 3.87
CA VAL A 199 8.62 19.09 4.95
C VAL A 199 7.42 18.28 4.46
N ALA A 200 6.92 18.55 3.27
CA ALA A 200 5.82 17.78 2.69
C ALA A 200 6.21 16.32 2.36
N GLU A 201 7.43 16.09 1.85
CA GLU A 201 8.01 14.76 1.65
C GLU A 201 8.15 14.01 2.99
N ALA A 202 8.70 14.67 4.02
CA ALA A 202 8.85 14.09 5.34
C ALA A 202 7.49 13.71 5.96
N ALA A 203 6.48 14.58 5.84
CA ALA A 203 5.13 14.33 6.36
C ALA A 203 4.52 13.04 5.80
N LYS A 204 4.73 12.75 4.50
CA LYS A 204 4.28 11.51 3.87
C LYS A 204 4.92 10.28 4.50
N VAL A 205 6.24 10.29 4.59
CA VAL A 205 7.01 9.12 5.01
C VAL A 205 6.79 8.80 6.49
N ILE A 206 6.77 9.83 7.37
CA ILE A 206 6.61 9.60 8.81
C ILE A 206 5.22 9.07 9.18
N GLU A 207 4.18 9.37 8.44
CA GLU A 207 2.84 8.88 8.72
C GLU A 207 2.74 7.36 8.56
N ASN A 208 3.33 6.79 7.52
CA ASN A 208 3.40 5.35 7.34
C ASN A 208 4.43 4.71 8.27
N THR A 209 5.57 5.36 8.50
CA THR A 209 6.58 4.89 9.47
C THR A 209 6.00 4.81 10.89
N GLN A 210 5.24 5.81 11.32
CA GLN A 210 4.57 5.82 12.62
C GLN A 210 3.58 4.66 12.74
N ARG A 211 2.79 4.38 11.68
CA ARG A 211 1.85 3.25 11.65
C ARG A 211 2.57 1.92 11.73
N ASP A 212 3.62 1.75 10.92
CA ASP A 212 4.47 0.55 10.92
C ASP A 212 5.07 0.26 12.30
N LEU A 213 5.63 1.28 12.97
CA LEU A 213 6.23 1.14 14.28
C LEU A 213 5.21 0.81 15.38
N ASN A 214 4.01 1.38 15.31
CA ASN A 214 2.95 1.03 16.25
C ASN A 214 2.49 -0.43 16.08
N ILE A 215 2.40 -0.91 14.85
CA ILE A 215 2.10 -2.33 14.60
C ILE A 215 3.25 -3.22 15.07
N ALA A 216 4.51 -2.83 14.85
CA ALA A 216 5.68 -3.56 15.33
C ALA A 216 5.68 -3.68 16.87
N LEU A 217 5.32 -2.61 17.59
CA LEU A 217 5.14 -2.67 19.04
C LEU A 217 4.06 -3.70 19.42
N MET A 218 2.90 -3.69 18.75
CA MET A 218 1.84 -4.67 19.03
C MET A 218 2.28 -6.10 18.73
N ASN A 219 3.04 -6.29 17.65
CA ASN A 219 3.62 -7.59 17.28
C ASN A 219 4.60 -8.10 18.34
N GLU A 220 5.50 -7.25 18.81
CA GLU A 220 6.43 -7.60 19.89
C GLU A 220 5.71 -7.94 21.20
N LEU A 221 4.69 -7.14 21.56
CA LEU A 221 3.84 -7.43 22.72
C LEU A 221 3.11 -8.76 22.59
N ALA A 222 2.59 -9.11 21.41
CA ALA A 222 1.96 -10.41 21.16
C ALA A 222 2.96 -11.56 21.38
N ILE A 223 4.20 -11.43 20.92
CA ILE A 223 5.26 -12.42 21.14
C ILE A 223 5.56 -12.56 22.66
N ILE A 224 5.63 -11.45 23.38
CA ILE A 224 5.85 -11.45 24.84
C ILE A 224 4.68 -12.11 25.56
N PHE A 225 3.45 -11.73 25.23
CA PHE A 225 2.24 -12.25 25.87
C PHE A 225 2.06 -13.75 25.64
N HIS A 226 2.37 -14.25 24.45
CA HIS A 226 2.41 -15.70 24.21
C HIS A 226 3.40 -16.42 25.15
N LYS A 227 4.57 -15.85 25.42
CA LYS A 227 5.54 -16.45 26.36
C LYS A 227 5.08 -16.40 27.80
N ILE A 228 4.26 -15.44 28.18
CA ILE A 228 3.66 -15.28 29.51
C ILE A 228 2.41 -16.16 29.64
N GLY A 229 1.79 -16.58 28.51
CA GLY A 229 0.55 -17.38 28.50
C GLY A 229 -0.71 -16.54 28.70
N ILE A 230 -0.71 -15.27 28.26
CA ILE A 230 -1.88 -14.40 28.29
C ILE A 230 -2.31 -14.02 26.87
N ASP A 231 -3.59 -13.74 26.71
CA ASP A 231 -4.16 -13.37 25.41
C ASP A 231 -3.91 -11.90 25.06
N THR A 232 -3.34 -11.66 23.87
CA THR A 232 -2.99 -10.32 23.42
C THR A 232 -4.21 -9.42 23.29
N LEU A 233 -5.31 -9.91 22.69
CA LEU A 233 -6.49 -9.09 22.46
C LEU A 233 -7.17 -8.66 23.76
N ASP A 234 -7.16 -9.53 24.78
CA ASP A 234 -7.74 -9.19 26.09
C ASP A 234 -6.90 -8.11 26.80
N VAL A 235 -5.58 -8.17 26.68
CA VAL A 235 -4.69 -7.08 27.17
C VAL A 235 -4.98 -5.79 26.42
N LEU A 236 -5.10 -5.84 25.09
CA LEU A 236 -5.38 -4.64 24.28
C LEU A 236 -6.77 -4.05 24.56
N LYS A 237 -7.79 -4.89 24.82
CA LYS A 237 -9.11 -4.42 25.26
C LYS A 237 -9.02 -3.67 26.61
N ALA A 238 -8.29 -4.23 27.56
CA ALA A 238 -8.10 -3.60 28.87
C ALA A 238 -7.32 -2.28 28.76
N ALA A 239 -6.20 -2.25 28.01
CA ALA A 239 -5.41 -1.05 27.78
C ALA A 239 -6.20 0.02 27.02
N GLY A 240 -7.02 -0.40 26.03
CA GLY A 240 -7.86 0.46 25.19
C GLY A 240 -8.98 1.19 25.94
N THR A 241 -9.22 0.87 27.21
CA THR A 241 -10.12 1.67 28.08
C THR A 241 -9.54 3.05 28.40
N LYS A 242 -8.26 3.27 28.14
CA LYS A 242 -7.59 4.55 28.38
C LYS A 242 -7.66 5.43 27.14
N TRP A 243 -8.03 6.68 27.31
CA TRP A 243 -8.25 7.65 26.24
C TRP A 243 -7.00 7.91 25.37
N ASN A 244 -5.82 7.69 25.90
CA ASN A 244 -4.53 7.93 25.21
C ASN A 244 -3.91 6.66 24.62
N PHE A 245 -4.58 5.50 24.73
CA PHE A 245 -4.10 4.27 24.12
C PHE A 245 -4.57 4.18 22.67
N LEU A 246 -3.64 4.08 21.72
CA LEU A 246 -3.96 4.01 20.31
C LEU A 246 -4.39 2.58 19.91
N PRO A 247 -5.46 2.41 19.12
CA PRO A 247 -6.08 1.11 18.85
C PRO A 247 -5.37 0.31 17.74
N PHE A 248 -4.04 0.22 17.82
CA PHE A 248 -3.28 -0.66 16.95
C PHE A 248 -3.39 -2.11 17.41
N ARG A 249 -3.26 -3.03 16.46
CA ARG A 249 -3.33 -4.47 16.69
C ARG A 249 -2.14 -5.17 16.03
N PRO A 250 -1.72 -6.36 16.52
CA PRO A 250 -0.72 -7.16 15.84
C PRO A 250 -1.24 -7.69 14.50
N GLY A 251 -0.32 -8.07 13.63
CA GLY A 251 -0.65 -8.65 12.34
C GLY A 251 0.49 -8.58 11.34
N LEU A 252 0.23 -9.11 10.16
CA LEU A 252 1.16 -9.05 9.03
C LEU A 252 1.11 -7.65 8.40
N VAL A 253 2.27 -7.06 8.16
CA VAL A 253 2.41 -5.72 7.57
C VAL A 253 2.93 -5.86 6.14
N GLY A 254 2.01 -5.85 5.20
CA GLY A 254 2.27 -5.90 3.76
C GLY A 254 1.86 -4.63 3.03
N GLY A 255 1.73 -4.75 1.70
CA GLY A 255 1.38 -3.66 0.80
C GLY A 255 2.55 -2.78 0.43
N HIS A 256 2.31 -1.88 -0.51
CA HIS A 256 3.35 -1.04 -1.13
C HIS A 256 3.59 0.30 -0.42
N CYS A 257 2.92 0.56 0.72
CA CYS A 257 3.09 1.80 1.48
C CYS A 257 3.70 1.56 2.86
N ILE A 258 2.97 0.89 3.78
CA ILE A 258 3.37 0.79 5.19
C ILE A 258 4.68 0.00 5.33
N GLY A 259 4.84 -1.08 4.57
CA GLY A 259 6.05 -1.90 4.60
C GLY A 259 7.23 -1.33 3.78
N VAL A 260 7.03 -0.27 3.00
CA VAL A 260 7.99 0.27 2.05
C VAL A 260 8.47 1.68 2.43
N ASP A 261 7.56 2.59 2.77
CA ASP A 261 7.91 3.99 3.06
C ASP A 261 8.96 4.16 4.19
N PRO A 262 9.00 3.33 5.25
CA PRO A 262 10.05 3.43 6.25
C PRO A 262 11.47 3.28 5.68
N TYR A 263 11.63 2.47 4.63
CA TYR A 263 12.94 2.28 3.99
C TYR A 263 13.44 3.53 3.26
N TYR A 264 12.54 4.38 2.75
CA TYR A 264 12.93 5.68 2.21
C TYR A 264 13.60 6.57 3.26
N LEU A 265 13.02 6.59 4.48
CA LEU A 265 13.57 7.39 5.56
C LEU A 265 14.86 6.79 6.13
N THR A 266 14.94 5.46 6.25
CA THR A 266 16.17 4.78 6.71
C THR A 266 17.30 4.97 5.72
N HIS A 267 17.06 4.84 4.43
CA HIS A 267 18.04 5.10 3.37
C HIS A 267 18.60 6.53 3.46
N LYS A 268 17.71 7.53 3.57
CA LYS A 268 18.15 8.93 3.73
C LYS A 268 18.94 9.16 5.01
N ALA A 269 18.52 8.55 6.13
CA ALA A 269 19.23 8.66 7.40
C ALA A 269 20.65 8.09 7.31
N GLU A 270 20.82 6.94 6.69
CA GLU A 270 22.12 6.31 6.48
C GLU A 270 23.05 7.13 5.56
N MET A 271 22.49 7.71 4.48
CA MET A 271 23.24 8.66 3.63
C MET A 271 23.79 9.87 4.44
N LEU A 272 23.05 10.26 5.49
CA LEU A 272 23.45 11.35 6.39
C LEU A 272 24.34 10.88 7.57
N GLY A 273 24.72 9.60 7.60
CA GLY A 273 25.56 9.02 8.66
C GLY A 273 24.79 8.68 9.96
N HIS A 274 23.45 8.71 9.95
CA HIS A 274 22.63 8.34 11.09
C HIS A 274 22.04 6.94 10.91
N HIS A 275 22.33 6.01 11.83
CA HIS A 275 21.75 4.68 11.85
C HIS A 275 20.38 4.71 12.55
N PRO A 276 19.24 4.51 11.83
CA PRO A 276 17.90 4.70 12.37
C PRO A 276 17.40 3.47 13.14
N GLN A 277 17.93 3.25 14.34
CA GLN A 277 17.73 2.05 15.17
C GLN A 277 16.26 1.70 15.41
N VAL A 278 15.43 2.68 15.78
CA VAL A 278 14.01 2.45 16.11
C VAL A 278 13.24 1.95 14.88
N ILE A 279 13.44 2.61 13.73
CA ILE A 279 12.73 2.26 12.50
C ILE A 279 13.15 0.87 12.01
N LEU A 280 14.45 0.61 11.97
CA LEU A 280 14.98 -0.69 11.53
C LEU A 280 14.59 -1.83 12.49
N SER A 281 14.52 -1.57 13.80
CA SER A 281 14.05 -2.57 14.76
C SER A 281 12.57 -2.91 14.55
N GLY A 282 11.72 -1.90 14.32
CA GLY A 282 10.31 -2.12 13.99
C GLY A 282 10.13 -2.92 12.70
N ARG A 283 10.86 -2.56 11.64
CA ARG A 283 10.84 -3.31 10.38
C ARG A 283 11.22 -4.77 10.56
N ARG A 284 12.31 -5.05 11.29
CA ARG A 284 12.76 -6.42 11.57
C ARG A 284 11.70 -7.25 12.31
N ILE A 285 10.96 -6.64 13.24
CA ILE A 285 9.87 -7.31 13.95
C ILE A 285 8.75 -7.64 12.95
N ASN A 286 8.26 -6.64 12.19
CA ASN A 286 7.17 -6.82 11.25
C ASN A 286 7.52 -7.82 10.13
N ASP A 287 8.72 -7.77 9.60
CA ASP A 287 9.20 -8.71 8.58
C ASP A 287 9.32 -10.15 9.10
N GLY A 288 9.59 -10.32 10.39
CA GLY A 288 9.66 -11.63 11.04
C GLY A 288 8.32 -12.28 11.36
N MET A 289 7.18 -11.53 11.25
CA MET A 289 5.89 -12.03 11.72
C MET A 289 5.33 -13.19 10.89
N GLY A 290 5.55 -13.20 9.57
CA GLY A 290 5.11 -14.32 8.73
C GLY A 290 5.73 -15.64 9.17
N LYS A 291 7.04 -15.64 9.39
CA LYS A 291 7.76 -16.77 9.95
C LYS A 291 7.24 -17.16 11.33
N TYR A 292 7.06 -16.18 12.23
CA TYR A 292 6.55 -16.42 13.57
C TYR A 292 5.19 -17.12 13.57
N VAL A 293 4.24 -16.67 12.73
CA VAL A 293 2.91 -17.28 12.59
C VAL A 293 3.04 -18.75 12.16
N ALA A 294 3.86 -19.04 11.14
CA ALA A 294 4.07 -20.39 10.66
C ALA A 294 4.71 -21.29 11.75
N GLU A 295 5.74 -20.80 12.44
CA GLU A 295 6.37 -21.52 13.56
C GLU A 295 5.38 -21.83 14.69
N GLN A 296 4.51 -20.88 15.06
CA GLN A 296 3.50 -21.12 16.09
C GLN A 296 2.45 -22.13 15.61
N THR A 297 2.01 -22.05 14.35
CA THR A 297 1.10 -23.03 13.75
C THR A 297 1.69 -24.44 13.83
N VAL A 298 2.94 -24.62 13.43
CA VAL A 298 3.66 -25.92 13.51
C VAL A 298 3.78 -26.41 14.95
N LYS A 299 4.12 -25.55 15.91
CA LYS A 299 4.18 -25.91 17.34
C LYS A 299 2.83 -26.40 17.86
N GLN A 300 1.73 -25.73 17.46
CA GLN A 300 0.39 -26.18 17.84
C GLN A 300 0.03 -27.51 17.18
N MET A 301 0.42 -27.75 15.92
CA MET A 301 0.22 -29.03 15.23
C MET A 301 0.97 -30.16 15.96
N ILE A 302 2.21 -29.95 16.34
CA ILE A 302 3.00 -30.92 17.12
C ILE A 302 2.33 -31.20 18.47
N ALA A 303 1.87 -30.16 19.17
CA ALA A 303 1.17 -30.30 20.45
C ALA A 303 -0.22 -30.97 20.33
N ALA A 304 -0.82 -30.93 19.14
CA ALA A 304 -2.03 -31.68 18.79
C ALA A 304 -1.75 -33.13 18.37
N GLY A 305 -0.48 -33.56 18.32
CA GLY A 305 -0.08 -34.91 17.88
C GLY A 305 -0.09 -35.09 16.36
N CYS A 306 -0.16 -34.01 15.57
CA CYS A 306 -0.15 -34.07 14.11
C CYS A 306 1.28 -34.29 13.60
N ALA A 307 1.44 -35.16 12.58
CA ALA A 307 2.66 -35.21 11.79
C ALA A 307 2.72 -33.93 10.91
N VAL A 308 3.81 -33.18 11.01
CA VAL A 308 3.97 -31.93 10.29
C VAL A 308 4.37 -32.16 8.83
N ASN A 309 5.40 -32.98 8.61
CA ASN A 309 5.86 -33.30 7.27
C ASN A 309 4.78 -34.07 6.49
N GLY A 310 4.37 -33.54 5.35
CA GLY A 310 3.29 -34.07 4.53
C GLY A 310 1.89 -33.70 5.01
N ALA A 311 1.74 -32.91 6.08
CA ALA A 311 0.43 -32.43 6.52
C ALA A 311 -0.17 -31.43 5.52
N ASP A 312 -1.49 -31.48 5.35
CA ASP A 312 -2.22 -30.47 4.62
C ASP A 312 -2.50 -29.27 5.54
N VAL A 313 -2.17 -28.09 5.07
CA VAL A 313 -2.43 -26.81 5.76
C VAL A 313 -3.16 -25.88 4.81
N ILE A 314 -4.28 -25.35 5.24
CA ILE A 314 -5.04 -24.33 4.48
C ILE A 314 -4.63 -22.95 4.96
N VAL A 315 -4.30 -22.05 4.02
CA VAL A 315 -4.10 -20.63 4.29
C VAL A 315 -5.26 -19.85 3.68
N LEU A 316 -6.00 -19.13 4.53
CA LEU A 316 -7.14 -18.33 4.14
C LEU A 316 -6.74 -16.86 4.00
N GLY A 317 -6.82 -16.36 2.76
CA GLY A 317 -6.39 -15.02 2.36
C GLY A 317 -4.93 -14.99 1.92
N LEU A 318 -4.68 -14.34 0.78
CA LEU A 318 -3.36 -14.09 0.21
C LEU A 318 -3.10 -12.60 -0.01
N THR A 319 -4.15 -11.79 -0.14
CA THR A 319 -4.02 -10.34 -0.31
C THR A 319 -3.35 -9.68 0.89
N PHE A 320 -2.77 -8.49 0.71
CA PHE A 320 -2.04 -7.84 1.81
C PHE A 320 -2.97 -7.30 2.92
N LYS A 321 -4.26 -7.10 2.63
CA LYS A 321 -5.28 -6.66 3.59
C LYS A 321 -6.67 -7.15 3.22
N GLU A 322 -7.59 -7.02 4.17
CA GLU A 322 -8.97 -7.45 4.06
C GLU A 322 -9.74 -6.73 2.95
N ASN A 323 -10.52 -7.49 2.17
CA ASN A 323 -11.46 -7.00 1.15
C ASN A 323 -10.83 -6.10 0.06
N CYS A 324 -9.56 -6.27 -0.21
CA CYS A 324 -8.82 -5.56 -1.25
C CYS A 324 -8.13 -6.57 -2.16
N PRO A 325 -8.33 -6.53 -3.49
CA PRO A 325 -7.77 -7.52 -4.42
C PRO A 325 -6.28 -7.30 -4.74
N ASP A 326 -5.55 -6.57 -3.92
CA ASP A 326 -4.14 -6.25 -4.14
C ASP A 326 -3.23 -7.26 -3.44
N LEU A 327 -2.37 -7.92 -4.21
CA LEU A 327 -1.43 -8.95 -3.75
C LEU A 327 -0.03 -8.40 -3.43
N ARG A 328 0.29 -7.18 -3.86
CA ARG A 328 1.65 -6.64 -3.79
C ARG A 328 2.21 -6.63 -2.37
N ASN A 329 3.44 -7.16 -2.21
CA ASN A 329 4.15 -7.28 -0.94
C ASN A 329 3.31 -7.94 0.18
N SER A 330 2.47 -8.91 -0.15
CA SER A 330 1.74 -9.65 0.87
C SER A 330 2.69 -10.46 1.75
N LYS A 331 2.63 -10.26 3.05
CA LYS A 331 3.42 -11.02 4.04
C LYS A 331 2.84 -12.43 4.32
N VAL A 332 1.70 -12.76 3.74
CA VAL A 332 1.17 -14.12 3.77
C VAL A 332 2.08 -15.10 3.02
N ILE A 333 2.80 -14.61 1.99
CA ILE A 333 3.77 -15.45 1.27
C ILE A 333 4.89 -15.98 2.20
N ASP A 334 5.29 -15.21 3.20
CA ASP A 334 6.31 -15.63 4.17
C ASP A 334 5.77 -16.76 5.06
N VAL A 335 4.48 -16.70 5.43
CA VAL A 335 3.79 -17.79 6.15
C VAL A 335 3.77 -19.07 5.29
N ILE A 336 3.39 -18.94 4.02
CA ILE A 336 3.30 -20.08 3.09
C ILE A 336 4.67 -20.73 2.91
N ARG A 337 5.70 -19.95 2.60
CA ARG A 337 7.06 -20.45 2.38
C ARG A 337 7.63 -21.12 3.62
N GLU A 338 7.41 -20.54 4.79
CA GLU A 338 7.89 -21.13 6.05
C GLU A 338 7.16 -22.46 6.35
N LEU A 339 5.84 -22.55 6.17
CA LEU A 339 5.10 -23.81 6.31
C LEU A 339 5.59 -24.89 5.32
N GLN A 340 5.86 -24.50 4.07
CA GLN A 340 6.43 -25.39 3.06
C GLN A 340 7.84 -25.88 3.46
N SER A 341 8.65 -25.04 4.12
CA SER A 341 9.98 -25.43 4.59
C SER A 341 9.95 -26.54 5.65
N TYR A 342 8.84 -26.64 6.40
CA TYR A 342 8.57 -27.76 7.32
C TYR A 342 8.01 -29.02 6.62
N GLY A 343 7.86 -28.99 5.29
CA GLY A 343 7.33 -30.10 4.50
C GLY A 343 5.81 -30.17 4.46
N CYS A 344 5.09 -29.12 4.87
CA CYS A 344 3.63 -29.06 4.75
C CYS A 344 3.20 -28.90 3.27
N ARG A 345 2.07 -29.50 2.91
CA ARG A 345 1.35 -29.21 1.67
C ARG A 345 0.41 -28.05 1.92
N VAL A 346 0.72 -26.89 1.38
CA VAL A 346 -0.04 -25.66 1.64
C VAL A 346 -1.07 -25.44 0.51
N HIS A 347 -2.34 -25.28 0.89
CA HIS A 347 -3.46 -24.98 0.03
C HIS A 347 -3.94 -23.56 0.34
N VAL A 348 -3.93 -22.70 -0.68
CA VAL A 348 -4.24 -21.26 -0.51
C VAL A 348 -5.59 -20.95 -1.13
N HIS A 349 -6.48 -20.36 -0.36
CA HIS A 349 -7.76 -19.83 -0.83
C HIS A 349 -7.85 -18.34 -0.54
N ASP A 350 -8.30 -17.56 -1.52
CA ASP A 350 -8.60 -16.13 -1.36
C ASP A 350 -9.83 -15.78 -2.20
N PRO A 351 -10.88 -15.18 -1.61
CA PRO A 351 -12.14 -14.91 -2.32
C PRO A 351 -12.10 -13.66 -3.21
N VAL A 352 -11.03 -12.84 -3.11
CA VAL A 352 -10.93 -11.55 -3.81
C VAL A 352 -9.70 -11.41 -4.67
N ALA A 353 -8.67 -12.22 -4.44
CA ALA A 353 -7.44 -12.20 -5.23
C ALA A 353 -7.66 -12.78 -6.64
N ALA A 354 -7.05 -12.18 -7.66
CA ALA A 354 -7.03 -12.72 -9.01
C ALA A 354 -6.07 -13.93 -9.09
N PRO A 355 -6.55 -15.12 -9.52
CA PRO A 355 -5.71 -16.33 -9.56
C PRO A 355 -4.47 -16.19 -10.46
N GLU A 356 -4.61 -15.51 -11.59
CA GLU A 356 -3.51 -15.29 -12.54
C GLU A 356 -2.41 -14.38 -11.91
N GLU A 357 -2.82 -13.38 -11.15
CA GLU A 357 -1.91 -12.46 -10.46
C GLU A 357 -1.19 -13.18 -9.32
N ALA A 358 -1.87 -14.06 -8.58
CA ALA A 358 -1.25 -14.87 -7.52
C ALA A 358 -0.15 -15.80 -8.07
N VAL A 359 -0.36 -16.37 -9.26
CA VAL A 359 0.67 -17.17 -9.95
C VAL A 359 1.80 -16.30 -10.46
N HIS A 360 1.49 -15.13 -11.04
CA HIS A 360 2.50 -14.21 -11.58
C HIS A 360 3.41 -13.66 -10.49
N GLU A 361 2.84 -13.16 -9.38
CA GLU A 361 3.58 -12.50 -8.32
C GLU A 361 4.35 -13.49 -7.42
N TYR A 362 3.73 -14.63 -7.11
CA TYR A 362 4.25 -15.52 -6.06
C TYR A 362 4.44 -16.99 -6.47
N GLY A 363 3.99 -17.36 -7.67
CA GLY A 363 3.93 -18.78 -8.07
C GLY A 363 2.88 -19.61 -7.32
N VAL A 364 1.93 -18.94 -6.64
CA VAL A 364 0.91 -19.58 -5.81
C VAL A 364 -0.35 -19.81 -6.65
N LYS A 365 -0.81 -21.05 -6.66
CA LYS A 365 -2.11 -21.42 -7.27
C LYS A 365 -3.18 -21.34 -6.19
N LEU A 366 -4.19 -20.50 -6.42
CA LEU A 366 -5.38 -20.45 -5.55
C LEU A 366 -6.23 -21.70 -5.77
N VAL A 367 -6.83 -22.20 -4.69
CA VAL A 367 -7.73 -23.35 -4.67
C VAL A 367 -9.14 -22.86 -4.35
N ASP A 368 -10.11 -23.31 -5.15
CA ASP A 368 -11.52 -23.02 -4.87
C ASP A 368 -11.95 -23.64 -3.53
N TRP A 369 -12.88 -22.98 -2.83
CA TRP A 369 -13.33 -23.42 -1.51
C TRP A 369 -13.76 -24.88 -1.47
N ASP A 370 -14.55 -25.32 -2.43
CA ASP A 370 -15.09 -26.70 -2.48
C ASP A 370 -13.98 -27.74 -2.74
N ALA A 371 -12.92 -27.36 -3.42
CA ALA A 371 -11.78 -28.23 -3.74
C ALA A 371 -10.73 -28.29 -2.61
N LEU A 372 -10.87 -27.49 -1.55
CA LEU A 372 -9.96 -27.54 -0.39
C LEU A 372 -10.09 -28.89 0.32
N PRO A 373 -8.97 -29.54 0.69
CA PRO A 373 -8.98 -30.76 1.47
C PRO A 373 -9.40 -30.51 2.92
N VAL A 374 -9.67 -31.57 3.67
CA VAL A 374 -9.70 -31.50 5.12
C VAL A 374 -8.26 -31.49 5.62
N ALA A 375 -7.86 -30.41 6.29
CA ALA A 375 -6.48 -30.10 6.64
C ALA A 375 -6.19 -30.25 8.15
N GLN A 376 -4.95 -30.53 8.51
CA GLN A 376 -4.49 -30.61 9.91
C GLN A 376 -4.39 -29.23 10.56
N ALA A 377 -4.25 -28.16 9.75
CA ALA A 377 -4.29 -26.79 10.25
C ALA A 377 -4.96 -25.84 9.23
N ILE A 378 -5.62 -24.81 9.76
CA ILE A 378 -6.09 -23.65 9.01
C ILE A 378 -5.38 -22.42 9.58
N VAL A 379 -4.79 -21.61 8.71
CA VAL A 379 -4.23 -20.29 9.05
C VAL A 379 -5.12 -19.23 8.43
N ALA A 380 -5.94 -18.56 9.25
CA ALA A 380 -6.72 -17.41 8.84
C ALA A 380 -5.80 -16.17 8.80
N ALA A 381 -5.09 -16.00 7.68
CA ALA A 381 -4.06 -14.99 7.53
C ALA A 381 -4.63 -13.60 7.23
N VAL A 382 -5.71 -13.53 6.42
CA VAL A 382 -6.42 -12.27 6.09
C VAL A 382 -7.89 -12.42 6.40
N GLY A 383 -8.43 -11.50 7.20
CA GLY A 383 -9.81 -11.53 7.70
C GLY A 383 -10.82 -10.98 6.69
N HIS A 384 -10.93 -11.56 5.48
CA HIS A 384 -11.95 -11.16 4.52
C HIS A 384 -13.36 -11.34 5.10
N SER A 385 -14.24 -10.37 4.83
CA SER A 385 -15.64 -10.44 5.26
C SER A 385 -16.37 -11.69 4.76
N ALA A 386 -15.94 -12.24 3.62
CA ALA A 386 -16.48 -13.48 3.09
C ALA A 386 -16.31 -14.66 4.06
N TYR A 387 -15.15 -14.78 4.73
CA TYR A 387 -14.94 -15.85 5.72
C TYR A 387 -15.82 -15.67 6.98
N GLY A 388 -15.98 -14.42 7.42
CA GLY A 388 -16.91 -14.12 8.51
C GLY A 388 -18.37 -14.46 8.17
N ALA A 389 -18.78 -14.20 6.91
CA ALA A 389 -20.12 -14.53 6.42
C ALA A 389 -20.36 -16.04 6.29
N MET A 390 -19.32 -16.85 6.02
CA MET A 390 -19.42 -18.32 6.00
C MET A 390 -19.66 -18.89 7.40
N GLY A 391 -19.15 -18.24 8.44
CA GLY A 391 -19.27 -18.66 9.84
C GLY A 391 -18.30 -19.78 10.23
N VAL A 392 -18.07 -19.90 11.53
CA VAL A 392 -17.13 -20.88 12.11
C VAL A 392 -17.45 -22.33 11.70
N PRO A 393 -18.70 -22.81 11.69
CA PRO A 393 -18.99 -24.19 11.30
C PRO A 393 -18.48 -24.57 9.90
N ALA A 394 -18.71 -23.71 8.90
CA ALA A 394 -18.27 -23.98 7.54
C ALA A 394 -16.73 -24.00 7.41
N LEU A 395 -16.03 -23.15 8.18
CA LEU A 395 -14.57 -23.16 8.23
C LEU A 395 -14.05 -24.47 8.86
N LEU A 396 -14.70 -24.95 9.91
CA LEU A 396 -14.30 -26.15 10.63
C LEU A 396 -14.60 -27.46 9.88
N GLU A 397 -15.51 -27.46 8.89
CA GLU A 397 -15.69 -28.58 7.96
C GLU A 397 -14.41 -28.91 7.17
N LYS A 398 -13.55 -27.91 6.97
CA LYS A 398 -12.25 -28.06 6.31
C LYS A 398 -11.10 -28.40 7.30
N LEU A 399 -11.37 -28.52 8.59
CA LEU A 399 -10.39 -28.84 9.63
C LEU A 399 -10.55 -30.29 10.11
N ALA A 400 -9.46 -31.02 10.17
CA ALA A 400 -9.46 -32.35 10.76
C ALA A 400 -9.82 -32.29 12.26
N GLY A 401 -10.47 -33.31 12.81
CA GLY A 401 -10.83 -33.35 14.20
C GLY A 401 -9.62 -33.16 15.13
N GLY A 402 -9.68 -32.17 16.03
CA GLY A 402 -8.57 -31.77 16.88
C GLY A 402 -7.46 -30.99 16.19
N GLY A 403 -7.67 -30.59 14.92
CA GLY A 403 -6.74 -29.76 14.15
C GLY A 403 -6.55 -28.35 14.70
N VAL A 404 -5.58 -27.64 14.13
CA VAL A 404 -5.20 -26.30 14.58
C VAL A 404 -5.91 -25.23 13.77
N PHE A 405 -6.50 -24.23 14.44
CA PHE A 405 -6.98 -23.00 13.81
C PHE A 405 -6.12 -21.82 14.30
N ALA A 406 -5.28 -21.29 13.42
CA ALA A 406 -4.42 -20.14 13.68
C ALA A 406 -5.10 -18.87 13.16
N ASP A 407 -5.62 -18.04 14.06
CA ASP A 407 -6.31 -16.78 13.71
C ASP A 407 -5.35 -15.59 13.84
N VAL A 408 -4.73 -15.18 12.73
CA VAL A 408 -3.73 -14.11 12.69
C VAL A 408 -4.32 -12.73 13.01
N LYS A 409 -5.61 -12.54 12.72
CA LYS A 409 -6.28 -11.25 12.89
C LYS A 409 -7.19 -11.19 14.09
N SER A 410 -7.28 -12.29 14.86
CA SER A 410 -8.25 -12.44 15.96
C SER A 410 -9.68 -12.08 15.49
N ALA A 411 -10.03 -12.58 14.28
CA ALA A 411 -11.29 -12.25 13.61
C ALA A 411 -12.47 -13.11 14.06
N PHE A 412 -12.19 -14.27 14.69
CA PHE A 412 -13.19 -15.26 15.09
C PHE A 412 -13.28 -15.36 16.62
N ASP A 413 -14.45 -15.73 17.12
CA ASP A 413 -14.61 -16.02 18.56
C ASP A 413 -13.87 -17.34 18.88
N PRO A 414 -12.88 -17.31 19.78
CA PRO A 414 -12.13 -18.50 20.14
C PRO A 414 -12.99 -19.55 20.84
N LEU A 415 -14.07 -19.15 21.51
CA LEU A 415 -15.00 -20.10 22.18
C LEU A 415 -15.76 -20.92 21.15
N ASP A 416 -16.21 -20.30 20.06
CA ASP A 416 -16.91 -21.01 18.98
C ASP A 416 -15.99 -22.00 18.27
N LEU A 417 -14.73 -21.59 18.03
CA LEU A 417 -13.71 -22.46 17.42
C LEU A 417 -13.39 -23.67 18.32
N VAL A 418 -13.22 -23.45 19.62
CA VAL A 418 -12.96 -24.52 20.61
C VAL A 418 -14.17 -25.43 20.76
N ALA A 419 -15.39 -24.88 20.81
CA ALA A 419 -16.62 -25.65 20.88
C ALA A 419 -16.79 -26.56 19.63
N GLY A 420 -16.32 -26.09 18.47
CA GLY A 420 -16.27 -26.90 17.26
C GLY A 420 -15.11 -27.92 17.18
N GLY A 421 -14.31 -28.05 18.25
CA GLY A 421 -13.25 -29.04 18.38
C GLY A 421 -11.89 -28.62 17.84
N ALA A 422 -11.68 -27.36 17.48
CA ALA A 422 -10.40 -26.84 17.03
C ALA A 422 -9.44 -26.56 18.21
N ARG A 423 -8.16 -26.78 18.00
CA ARG A 423 -7.10 -26.20 18.83
C ARG A 423 -6.80 -24.80 18.34
N VAL A 424 -7.14 -23.79 19.13
CA VAL A 424 -7.04 -22.38 18.71
C VAL A 424 -5.70 -21.76 19.13
N TRP A 425 -5.08 -21.09 18.23
CA TRP A 425 -4.02 -20.11 18.47
C TRP A 425 -4.39 -18.80 17.77
N ARG A 426 -4.16 -17.65 18.43
CA ARG A 426 -4.35 -16.34 17.82
C ARG A 426 -3.20 -15.38 18.15
N LEU A 427 -2.94 -14.43 17.25
CA LEU A 427 -1.88 -13.43 17.40
C LEU A 427 -2.35 -12.26 18.27
#